data_9cb7eabb3d082682b805dcb9bbdf13c6
#
_entry.id   9cb7eabb3d082682b805dcb9bbdf13c6
#
_cell.length_a   1.000
_cell.length_b   1.000
_cell.length_c   1.000
_cell.angle_alpha   90.00
_cell.angle_beta   90.00
_cell.angle_gamma   90.00
#
_symmetry.space_group_name_H-M   'P 1'
#
loop_
_entity.id
_entity.type
_entity.pdbx_description
1 polymer ?
#
loop_
_entity_poly.entity_id
_entity_poly.type
_entity_poly.pdbx_seq_one_letter_code
_entity_poly.pdbx_strand_id
1 'polypeptide(L)'
;LKTLQEDETLLVQSGKPVGVFRTHGDAPRVLIANSNLVPKWANWEHFNELDKKGLMMYGQMTAGSWIYIGTQGIVQGTYETFVEAGRQHYGGDLTGRWILTGGLGGMGGAQPLAAVMAGACCLAVECNPDSIDFRIRTRYVDERADTLDEALEMIERWTKAGEAKSVGLLGNAADVFPELFKRGIRPDIVTDQTSAHD
;
A
#
# COMPACT_ATOMS: atom_id res chain seq x y z
N LEU A 1 0.68 2.39 -27.78
CA LEU A 1 0.40 1.09 -28.42
C LEU A 1 -0.49 1.22 -29.65
N LYS A 2 -1.54 2.05 -29.61
CA LYS A 2 -2.49 2.20 -30.73
C LYS A 2 -1.87 2.81 -32.00
N THR A 3 -0.76 3.50 -31.89
CA THR A 3 -0.08 4.21 -32.97
C THR A 3 1.16 3.50 -33.51
N LEU A 4 1.57 2.38 -32.86
CA LEU A 4 2.71 1.59 -33.32
C LEU A 4 2.43 0.94 -34.66
N GLN A 5 3.39 1.05 -35.57
CA GLN A 5 3.39 0.32 -36.84
C GLN A 5 3.71 -1.16 -36.62
N GLU A 6 3.50 -2.00 -37.65
CA GLU A 6 3.75 -3.45 -37.51
C GLU A 6 5.23 -3.79 -37.32
N ASP A 7 6.13 -2.94 -37.83
CA ASP A 7 7.58 -3.07 -37.72
C ASP A 7 8.18 -2.23 -36.56
N GLU A 8 7.38 -1.87 -35.56
CA GLU A 8 7.83 -1.08 -34.43
C GLU A 8 7.61 -1.81 -33.09
N THR A 9 8.58 -1.65 -32.21
CA THR A 9 8.57 -2.17 -30.83
C THR A 9 8.68 -1.02 -29.83
N LEU A 10 7.73 -0.95 -28.91
CA LEU A 10 7.79 -0.04 -27.76
C LEU A 10 8.67 -0.65 -26.66
N LEU A 11 9.69 0.09 -26.22
CA LEU A 11 10.47 -0.25 -25.03
C LEU A 11 9.93 0.47 -23.81
N VAL A 12 9.64 -0.30 -22.77
CA VAL A 12 9.20 0.17 -21.46
C VAL A 12 10.24 -0.24 -20.42
N GLN A 13 10.75 0.72 -19.67
CA GLN A 13 11.66 0.46 -18.55
C GLN A 13 11.04 0.94 -17.24
N SER A 14 10.97 0.03 -16.27
CA SER A 14 10.39 0.32 -14.95
C SER A 14 9.03 1.03 -15.05
N GLY A 15 8.16 0.55 -15.94
CA GLY A 15 6.83 1.10 -16.16
C GLY A 15 6.75 2.36 -17.03
N LYS A 16 7.88 2.94 -17.45
CA LYS A 16 7.93 4.15 -18.25
C LYS A 16 8.25 3.84 -19.72
N PRO A 17 7.43 4.30 -20.69
CA PRO A 17 7.79 4.24 -22.10
C PRO A 17 9.05 5.09 -22.35
N VAL A 18 10.10 4.49 -22.86
CA VAL A 18 11.40 5.15 -23.09
C VAL A 18 11.77 5.29 -24.55
N GLY A 19 11.16 4.52 -25.43
CA GLY A 19 11.44 4.63 -26.86
C GLY A 19 10.60 3.71 -27.71
N VAL A 20 10.52 4.05 -29.01
CA VAL A 20 9.99 3.20 -30.05
C VAL A 20 11.13 2.89 -31.00
N PHE A 21 11.35 1.63 -31.28
CA PHE A 21 12.41 1.14 -32.15
C PHE A 21 11.81 0.51 -33.37
N ARG A 22 12.43 0.77 -34.55
CA ARG A 22 12.10 0.04 -35.74
C ARG A 22 12.64 -1.38 -35.64
N THR A 23 11.78 -2.36 -35.83
CA THR A 23 12.08 -3.80 -35.76
C THR A 23 11.57 -4.53 -36.99
N HIS A 24 10.79 -5.55 -36.87
CA HIS A 24 10.17 -6.30 -37.97
C HIS A 24 8.81 -6.85 -37.53
N GLY A 25 8.00 -7.30 -38.49
CA GLY A 25 6.61 -7.72 -38.24
C GLY A 25 6.43 -8.84 -37.22
N ASP A 26 7.43 -9.72 -37.08
CA ASP A 26 7.41 -10.82 -36.13
C ASP A 26 8.03 -10.43 -34.77
N ALA A 27 8.51 -9.20 -34.59
CA ALA A 27 9.08 -8.73 -33.34
C ALA A 27 8.00 -8.47 -32.27
N PRO A 28 8.35 -8.61 -30.98
CA PRO A 28 7.43 -8.24 -29.92
C PRO A 28 6.97 -6.79 -30.05
N ARG A 29 5.67 -6.54 -29.87
CA ARG A 29 5.10 -5.18 -29.90
C ARG A 29 5.59 -4.33 -28.74
N VAL A 30 5.87 -4.96 -27.59
CA VAL A 30 6.35 -4.32 -26.38
C VAL A 30 7.46 -5.16 -25.76
N LEU A 31 8.57 -4.50 -25.45
CA LEU A 31 9.62 -5.04 -24.59
C LEU A 31 9.58 -4.33 -23.24
N ILE A 32 9.51 -5.10 -22.19
CA ILE A 32 9.47 -4.57 -20.82
C ILE A 32 10.74 -5.00 -20.08
N ALA A 33 11.45 -4.03 -19.54
CA ALA A 33 12.64 -4.27 -18.73
C ALA A 33 12.51 -3.52 -17.41
N ASN A 34 12.76 -4.22 -16.31
CA ASN A 34 12.70 -3.64 -14.98
C ASN A 34 14.07 -3.60 -14.34
N SER A 35 14.27 -2.61 -13.48
CA SER A 35 15.44 -2.52 -12.59
C SER A 35 16.77 -2.68 -13.33
N ASN A 36 16.87 -2.11 -14.52
CA ASN A 36 18.12 -2.09 -15.27
C ASN A 36 19.11 -1.15 -14.59
N LEU A 37 19.90 -1.72 -13.71
CA LEU A 37 20.91 -1.01 -12.96
C LEU A 37 22.21 -0.95 -13.78
N VAL A 38 22.70 0.25 -14.01
CA VAL A 38 24.06 0.46 -14.52
C VAL A 38 24.96 0.78 -13.31
N PRO A 39 25.85 -0.13 -12.90
CA PRO A 39 26.61 0.04 -11.64
C PRO A 39 27.35 1.37 -11.53
N LYS A 40 27.86 1.87 -12.64
CA LYS A 40 28.54 3.18 -12.69
C LYS A 40 27.66 4.36 -12.26
N TRP A 41 26.35 4.25 -12.46
CA TRP A 41 25.36 5.29 -12.17
C TRP A 41 24.50 4.98 -10.95
N ALA A 42 24.71 3.83 -10.32
CA ALA A 42 23.97 3.38 -9.16
C ALA A 42 24.53 3.99 -7.87
N ASN A 43 24.35 5.28 -7.71
CA ASN A 43 24.69 6.01 -6.50
C ASN A 43 23.58 7.03 -6.16
N TRP A 44 23.50 7.40 -4.90
CA TRP A 44 22.44 8.29 -4.41
C TRP A 44 22.48 9.70 -5.00
N GLU A 45 23.67 10.20 -5.31
CA GLU A 45 23.83 11.55 -5.90
C GLU A 45 23.14 11.59 -7.28
N HIS A 46 23.45 10.63 -8.13
CA HIS A 46 22.85 10.53 -9.46
C HIS A 46 21.35 10.19 -9.41
N PHE A 47 20.94 9.31 -8.49
CA PHE A 47 19.53 9.00 -8.25
C PHE A 47 18.75 10.27 -7.91
N ASN A 48 19.21 11.06 -6.93
CA ASN A 48 18.54 12.28 -6.50
C ASN A 48 18.51 13.36 -7.59
N GLU A 49 19.58 13.43 -8.42
CA GLU A 49 19.60 14.32 -9.58
C GLU A 49 18.51 13.96 -10.60
N LEU A 50 18.39 12.68 -10.93
CA LEU A 50 17.39 12.19 -11.88
C LEU A 50 15.96 12.32 -11.32
N ASP A 51 15.78 12.09 -10.03
CA ASP A 51 14.49 12.25 -9.36
C ASP A 51 14.00 13.71 -9.43
N LYS A 52 14.85 14.67 -9.10
CA LYS A 52 14.56 16.11 -9.24
C LYS A 52 14.19 16.51 -10.67
N LYS A 53 14.75 15.84 -11.67
CA LYS A 53 14.42 16.05 -13.09
C LYS A 53 13.16 15.33 -13.54
N GLY A 54 12.49 14.56 -12.67
CA GLY A 54 11.33 13.73 -13.00
C GLY A 54 11.66 12.57 -13.94
N LEU A 55 12.92 12.15 -13.99
CA LEU A 55 13.40 11.07 -14.86
C LEU A 55 13.44 9.70 -14.16
N MET A 56 13.21 9.69 -12.85
CA MET A 56 13.12 8.44 -12.10
C MET A 56 11.71 7.87 -12.13
N MET A 57 11.64 6.54 -12.15
CA MET A 57 10.42 5.78 -11.95
C MET A 57 10.73 4.69 -10.94
N TYR A 58 9.99 4.66 -9.86
CA TYR A 58 10.10 3.62 -8.86
C TYR A 58 9.47 2.34 -9.42
N GLY A 59 10.30 1.54 -10.08
CA GLY A 59 9.89 0.29 -10.69
C GLY A 59 9.82 -0.83 -9.68
N GLN A 60 8.73 -0.91 -8.95
CA GLN A 60 8.43 -2.11 -8.16
C GLN A 60 7.98 -3.24 -9.09
N MET A 61 8.11 -4.49 -8.62
CA MET A 61 7.96 -5.69 -9.46
C MET A 61 6.75 -5.69 -10.37
N THR A 62 5.59 -5.28 -9.88
CA THR A 62 4.34 -5.27 -10.65
C THR A 62 4.13 -3.97 -11.40
N ALA A 63 4.36 -2.82 -10.78
CA ALA A 63 4.22 -1.51 -11.42
C ALA A 63 5.22 -1.34 -12.56
N GLY A 64 6.47 -1.76 -12.36
CA GLY A 64 7.52 -1.68 -13.35
C GLY A 64 7.28 -2.57 -14.57
N SER A 65 6.60 -3.69 -14.41
CA SER A 65 6.28 -4.61 -15.51
C SER A 65 4.89 -4.40 -16.12
N TRP A 66 4.19 -3.32 -15.77
CA TRP A 66 2.83 -3.04 -16.26
C TRP A 66 1.78 -4.12 -15.90
N ILE A 67 2.09 -4.97 -14.94
CA ILE A 67 1.13 -5.96 -14.43
C ILE A 67 0.31 -5.34 -13.31
N TYR A 68 0.84 -4.30 -12.66
CA TYR A 68 0.18 -3.61 -11.59
C TYR A 68 -0.96 -2.74 -12.12
N ILE A 69 -2.18 -3.08 -11.73
CA ILE A 69 -3.41 -2.39 -12.16
C ILE A 69 -3.77 -1.23 -11.22
N GLY A 70 -3.05 -1.06 -10.14
CA GLY A 70 -3.29 -0.09 -9.07
C GLY A 70 -3.49 -0.78 -7.71
N THR A 71 -3.95 -0.04 -6.73
CA THR A 71 -4.16 -0.54 -5.36
C THR A 71 -5.22 -1.66 -5.29
N GLN A 72 -6.01 -1.86 -6.33
CA GLN A 72 -7.05 -2.89 -6.39
C GLN A 72 -6.53 -4.29 -6.05
N GLY A 73 -5.40 -4.72 -6.63
CA GLY A 73 -4.83 -6.05 -6.37
C GLY A 73 -4.36 -6.21 -4.93
N ILE A 74 -3.84 -5.14 -4.33
CA ILE A 74 -3.40 -5.14 -2.92
C ILE A 74 -4.61 -5.18 -1.99
N VAL A 75 -5.65 -4.40 -2.26
CA VAL A 75 -6.90 -4.43 -1.49
C VAL A 75 -7.52 -5.82 -1.54
N GLN A 76 -7.61 -6.42 -2.74
CA GLN A 76 -8.17 -7.76 -2.90
C GLN A 76 -7.39 -8.81 -2.11
N GLY A 77 -6.07 -8.89 -2.28
CA GLY A 77 -5.25 -9.89 -1.58
C GLY A 77 -5.28 -9.71 -0.06
N THR A 78 -5.29 -8.47 0.42
CA THR A 78 -5.42 -8.16 1.85
C THR A 78 -6.80 -8.53 2.38
N TYR A 79 -7.87 -8.20 1.64
CA TYR A 79 -9.23 -8.59 1.98
C TYR A 79 -9.39 -10.11 2.10
N GLU A 80 -8.93 -10.86 1.09
CA GLU A 80 -8.98 -12.32 1.11
C GLU A 80 -8.21 -12.91 2.30
N THR A 81 -7.06 -12.31 2.65
CA THR A 81 -6.27 -12.70 3.82
C THR A 81 -7.05 -12.48 5.12
N PHE A 82 -7.69 -11.33 5.28
CA PHE A 82 -8.48 -11.03 6.48
C PHE A 82 -9.73 -11.89 6.59
N VAL A 83 -10.45 -12.10 5.50
CA VAL A 83 -11.61 -13.01 5.48
C VAL A 83 -11.19 -14.44 5.84
N GLU A 84 -10.06 -14.92 5.30
CA GLU A 84 -9.57 -16.26 5.63
C GLU A 84 -9.10 -16.35 7.09
N ALA A 85 -8.46 -15.31 7.63
CA ALA A 85 -8.13 -15.23 9.05
C ALA A 85 -9.40 -15.27 9.93
N GLY A 86 -10.45 -14.54 9.53
CA GLY A 86 -11.77 -14.58 10.16
C GLY A 86 -12.36 -16.00 10.17
N ARG A 87 -12.29 -16.67 9.02
CA ARG A 87 -12.80 -18.04 8.89
C ARG A 87 -12.03 -19.03 9.77
N GLN A 88 -10.71 -18.93 9.82
CA GLN A 88 -9.89 -19.89 10.57
C GLN A 88 -9.91 -19.66 12.08
N HIS A 89 -9.96 -18.41 12.53
CA HIS A 89 -9.69 -18.06 13.92
C HIS A 89 -10.87 -17.44 14.67
N TYR A 90 -11.88 -16.93 13.95
CA TYR A 90 -12.96 -16.13 14.53
C TYR A 90 -14.38 -16.61 14.14
N GLY A 91 -14.49 -17.83 13.65
CA GLY A 91 -15.80 -18.42 13.32
C GLY A 91 -16.42 -17.93 12.00
N GLY A 92 -15.63 -17.29 11.14
CA GLY A 92 -16.05 -16.86 9.81
C GLY A 92 -16.38 -15.37 9.67
N ASP A 93 -16.32 -14.60 10.77
CA ASP A 93 -16.67 -13.20 10.79
C ASP A 93 -15.65 -12.38 11.62
N LEU A 94 -15.39 -11.15 11.21
CA LEU A 94 -14.54 -10.20 11.92
C LEU A 94 -15.34 -9.06 12.58
N THR A 95 -16.66 -9.13 12.62
CA THR A 95 -17.50 -8.15 13.30
C THR A 95 -17.13 -8.05 14.78
N GLY A 96 -16.93 -6.83 15.27
CA GLY A 96 -16.50 -6.59 16.64
C GLY A 96 -15.01 -6.88 16.90
N ARG A 97 -14.25 -7.18 15.84
CA ARG A 97 -12.79 -7.36 15.88
C ARG A 97 -12.08 -6.14 15.34
N TRP A 98 -10.80 -5.99 15.71
CA TRP A 98 -10.00 -4.91 15.18
C TRP A 98 -8.59 -5.33 14.80
N ILE A 99 -8.09 -4.66 13.77
CA ILE A 99 -6.80 -4.91 13.14
C ILE A 99 -5.90 -3.72 13.39
N LEU A 100 -4.67 -3.98 13.82
CA LEU A 100 -3.62 -2.98 13.97
C LEU A 100 -2.62 -3.11 12.81
N THR A 101 -2.29 -1.99 12.18
CA THR A 101 -1.29 -1.93 11.11
C THR A 101 -0.44 -0.67 11.19
N GLY A 102 0.77 -0.71 10.60
CA GLY A 102 1.65 0.43 10.43
C GLY A 102 1.74 0.86 8.96
N GLY A 103 1.81 2.18 8.74
CA GLY A 103 2.00 2.78 7.44
C GLY A 103 0.74 2.90 6.58
N LEU A 104 0.61 4.06 5.91
CA LEU A 104 -0.46 4.37 4.95
C LEU A 104 0.09 4.71 3.55
N GLY A 105 1.29 4.21 3.26
CA GLY A 105 1.93 4.33 1.95
C GLY A 105 1.22 3.56 0.85
N GLY A 106 1.94 3.26 -0.24
CA GLY A 106 1.38 2.61 -1.43
C GLY A 106 0.69 1.27 -1.13
N MET A 107 1.33 0.42 -0.35
CA MET A 107 0.81 -0.90 0.03
C MET A 107 0.01 -0.86 1.34
N GLY A 108 0.59 -0.31 2.40
CA GLY A 108 -0.06 -0.22 3.72
C GLY A 108 -1.39 0.52 3.70
N GLY A 109 -1.51 1.53 2.84
CA GLY A 109 -2.74 2.29 2.68
C GLY A 109 -3.95 1.51 2.17
N ALA A 110 -3.77 0.27 1.69
CA ALA A 110 -4.88 -0.60 1.30
C ALA A 110 -5.49 -1.36 2.49
N GLN A 111 -4.74 -1.50 3.58
CA GLN A 111 -5.14 -2.32 4.73
C GLN A 111 -6.42 -1.85 5.42
N PRO A 112 -6.60 -0.56 5.73
CA PRO A 112 -7.81 -0.09 6.41
C PRO A 112 -9.08 -0.38 5.60
N LEU A 113 -9.07 -0.12 4.30
CA LEU A 113 -10.20 -0.41 3.42
C LEU A 113 -10.51 -1.90 3.39
N ALA A 114 -9.48 -2.75 3.23
CA ALA A 114 -9.64 -4.20 3.21
C ALA A 114 -10.19 -4.74 4.54
N ALA A 115 -9.76 -4.19 5.67
CA ALA A 115 -10.25 -4.55 7.00
C ALA A 115 -11.75 -4.21 7.15
N VAL A 116 -12.14 -3.00 6.77
CA VAL A 116 -13.54 -2.56 6.80
C VAL A 116 -14.42 -3.43 5.89
N MET A 117 -13.96 -3.74 4.68
CA MET A 117 -14.65 -4.65 3.76
C MET A 117 -14.79 -6.06 4.34
N ALA A 118 -13.85 -6.52 5.16
CA ALA A 118 -13.91 -7.82 5.86
C ALA A 118 -14.72 -7.77 7.17
N GLY A 119 -15.34 -6.64 7.51
CA GLY A 119 -16.18 -6.47 8.69
C GLY A 119 -15.43 -6.08 9.97
N ALA A 120 -14.12 -5.83 9.91
CA ALA A 120 -13.31 -5.45 11.06
C ALA A 120 -13.15 -3.93 11.20
N CYS A 121 -12.87 -3.46 12.43
CA CYS A 121 -12.27 -2.14 12.61
C CYS A 121 -10.78 -2.17 12.27
N CYS A 122 -10.21 -1.02 11.93
CA CYS A 122 -8.77 -0.89 11.67
C CYS A 122 -8.18 0.35 12.32
N LEU A 123 -7.09 0.17 13.06
CA LEU A 123 -6.22 1.25 13.50
C LEU A 123 -4.93 1.20 12.67
N ALA A 124 -4.70 2.23 11.87
CA ALA A 124 -3.48 2.39 11.09
C ALA A 124 -2.63 3.53 11.66
N VAL A 125 -1.38 3.22 12.03
CA VAL A 125 -0.44 4.21 12.57
C VAL A 125 0.43 4.73 11.44
N GLU A 126 0.46 6.04 11.23
CA GLU A 126 1.21 6.69 10.15
C GLU A 126 1.92 7.95 10.68
N CYS A 127 3.19 8.11 10.36
CA CYS A 127 3.98 9.26 10.80
C CYS A 127 3.86 10.48 9.89
N ASN A 128 3.37 10.31 8.66
CA ASN A 128 3.17 11.40 7.71
C ASN A 128 1.70 11.83 7.68
N PRO A 129 1.36 13.04 8.17
CA PRO A 129 -0.02 13.53 8.17
C PRO A 129 -0.61 13.63 6.77
N ASP A 130 0.19 13.95 5.75
CA ASP A 130 -0.30 14.07 4.37
C ASP A 130 -0.76 12.70 3.82
N SER A 131 -0.14 11.62 4.26
CA SER A 131 -0.56 10.25 3.92
C SER A 131 -1.92 9.92 4.53
N ILE A 132 -2.16 10.30 5.79
CA ILE A 132 -3.47 10.12 6.44
C ILE A 132 -4.54 10.90 5.69
N ASP A 133 -4.31 12.19 5.45
CA ASP A 133 -5.26 13.07 4.77
C ASP A 133 -5.54 12.60 3.33
N PHE A 134 -4.52 12.10 2.63
CA PHE A 134 -4.70 11.50 1.32
C PHE A 134 -5.62 10.27 1.38
N ARG A 135 -5.43 9.37 2.36
CA ARG A 135 -6.26 8.16 2.50
C ARG A 135 -7.69 8.46 2.91
N ILE A 136 -7.92 9.47 3.72
CA ILE A 136 -9.28 9.95 4.04
C ILE A 136 -9.95 10.51 2.78
N ARG A 137 -9.28 11.42 2.08
CA ARG A 137 -9.79 12.00 0.83
C ARG A 137 -10.11 10.95 -0.23
N THR A 138 -9.33 9.88 -0.30
CA THR A 138 -9.53 8.78 -1.25
C THR A 138 -10.39 7.65 -0.69
N ARG A 139 -10.93 7.80 0.52
CA ARG A 139 -11.85 6.85 1.18
C ARG A 139 -11.23 5.47 1.45
N TYR A 140 -9.95 5.43 1.74
CA TYR A 140 -9.26 4.24 2.23
C TYR A 140 -9.21 4.19 3.76
N VAL A 141 -9.32 5.35 4.41
CA VAL A 141 -9.46 5.51 5.85
C VAL A 141 -10.68 6.38 6.11
N ASP A 142 -11.48 6.05 7.13
CA ASP A 142 -12.72 6.74 7.44
C ASP A 142 -12.49 7.99 8.29
N GLU A 143 -11.70 7.88 9.36
CA GLU A 143 -11.50 8.95 10.34
C GLU A 143 -10.02 9.10 10.71
N ARG A 144 -9.66 10.24 11.30
CA ARG A 144 -8.33 10.54 11.81
C ARG A 144 -8.38 10.71 13.32
N ALA A 145 -7.35 10.28 14.01
CA ALA A 145 -7.07 10.58 15.40
C ALA A 145 -5.68 11.22 15.53
N ASP A 146 -5.56 12.18 16.42
CA ASP A 146 -4.28 12.84 16.72
C ASP A 146 -3.62 12.27 17.99
N THR A 147 -4.36 11.49 18.78
CA THR A 147 -3.85 10.80 19.98
C THR A 147 -4.22 9.32 19.99
N LEU A 148 -3.38 8.53 20.67
CA LEU A 148 -3.65 7.10 20.82
C LEU A 148 -4.94 6.85 21.62
N ASP A 149 -5.21 7.66 22.63
CA ASP A 149 -6.41 7.50 23.46
C ASP A 149 -7.68 7.75 22.65
N GLU A 150 -7.70 8.80 21.84
CA GLU A 150 -8.80 9.09 20.91
C GLU A 150 -9.02 7.94 19.92
N ALA A 151 -7.96 7.43 19.30
CA ALA A 151 -8.04 6.29 18.40
C ALA A 151 -8.62 5.04 19.05
N LEU A 152 -8.20 4.76 20.29
CA LEU A 152 -8.68 3.62 21.07
C LEU A 152 -10.15 3.76 21.46
N GLU A 153 -10.60 4.96 21.85
CA GLU A 153 -12.01 5.25 22.13
C GLU A 153 -12.88 5.02 20.87
N MET A 154 -12.41 5.44 19.69
CA MET A 154 -13.09 5.17 18.42
C MET A 154 -13.19 3.66 18.15
N ILE A 155 -12.08 2.94 18.26
CA ILE A 155 -12.04 1.49 18.03
C ILE A 155 -12.97 0.75 19.02
N GLU A 156 -12.92 1.10 20.30
CA GLU A 156 -13.77 0.48 21.31
C GLU A 156 -15.27 0.72 21.03
N ARG A 157 -15.63 1.94 20.67
CA ARG A 157 -17.00 2.31 20.33
C ARG A 157 -17.51 1.52 19.12
N TRP A 158 -16.73 1.44 18.06
CA TRP A 158 -17.13 0.74 16.84
C TRP A 158 -17.17 -0.77 17.00
N THR A 159 -16.18 -1.37 17.68
CA THR A 159 -16.18 -2.81 17.95
C THR A 159 -17.38 -3.22 18.80
N LYS A 160 -17.74 -2.43 19.84
CA LYS A 160 -18.93 -2.68 20.65
C LYS A 160 -20.24 -2.53 19.86
N ALA A 161 -20.27 -1.61 18.91
CA ALA A 161 -21.44 -1.41 18.04
C ALA A 161 -21.54 -2.41 16.88
N GLY A 162 -20.48 -3.20 16.63
CA GLY A 162 -20.36 -4.06 15.46
C GLY A 162 -20.23 -3.29 14.14
N GLU A 163 -19.75 -2.04 14.22
CA GLU A 163 -19.50 -1.19 13.05
C GLU A 163 -18.07 -1.41 12.53
N ALA A 164 -17.94 -1.70 11.25
CA ALA A 164 -16.65 -1.78 10.59
C ALA A 164 -16.22 -0.39 10.12
N LYS A 165 -15.20 0.17 10.78
CA LYS A 165 -14.63 1.48 10.46
C LYS A 165 -13.11 1.50 10.70
N SER A 166 -12.46 2.46 10.08
CA SER A 166 -11.01 2.63 10.17
C SER A 166 -10.61 4.01 10.66
N VAL A 167 -9.52 4.07 11.42
CA VAL A 167 -8.91 5.31 11.90
C VAL A 167 -7.42 5.33 11.58
N GLY A 168 -6.95 6.46 11.04
CA GLY A 168 -5.54 6.78 10.89
C GLY A 168 -5.05 7.57 12.09
N LEU A 169 -4.09 7.02 12.84
CA LEU A 169 -3.45 7.68 13.98
C LEU A 169 -2.14 8.31 13.53
N LEU A 170 -1.98 9.61 13.79
CA LEU A 170 -0.70 10.28 13.59
C LEU A 170 0.29 9.85 14.70
N GLY A 171 1.31 9.10 14.32
CA GLY A 171 2.32 8.60 15.27
C GLY A 171 3.33 7.67 14.63
N ASN A 172 4.32 7.28 15.40
CA ASN A 172 5.31 6.29 15.00
C ASN A 172 4.88 4.90 15.50
N ALA A 173 4.75 3.94 14.60
CA ALA A 173 4.38 2.56 14.96
C ALA A 173 5.39 1.93 15.94
N ALA A 174 6.68 2.29 15.84
CA ALA A 174 7.71 1.83 16.77
C ALA A 174 7.51 2.32 18.23
N ASP A 175 6.74 3.38 18.42
CA ASP A 175 6.39 3.89 19.75
C ASP A 175 5.00 3.41 20.19
N VAL A 176 4.04 3.44 19.25
CA VAL A 176 2.63 3.11 19.52
C VAL A 176 2.44 1.62 19.84
N PHE A 177 3.06 0.71 19.08
CA PHE A 177 2.87 -0.73 19.29
C PHE A 177 3.41 -1.19 20.66
N PRO A 178 4.62 -0.80 21.11
CA PRO A 178 5.08 -1.08 22.45
C PRO A 178 4.21 -0.46 23.54
N GLU A 179 3.65 0.74 23.31
CA GLU A 179 2.77 1.40 24.27
C GLU A 179 1.45 0.63 24.42
N LEU A 180 0.84 0.16 23.34
CA LEU A 180 -0.33 -0.72 23.40
C LEU A 180 -0.05 -1.98 24.22
N PHE A 181 1.12 -2.61 23.97
CA PHE A 181 1.54 -3.78 24.72
C PHE A 181 1.69 -3.49 26.24
N LYS A 182 2.31 -2.38 26.61
CA LYS A 182 2.46 -1.95 28.02
C LYS A 182 1.11 -1.72 28.70
N ARG A 183 0.14 -1.17 27.96
CA ARG A 183 -1.23 -0.96 28.45
C ARG A 183 -2.07 -2.25 28.50
N GLY A 184 -1.53 -3.39 28.06
CA GLY A 184 -2.25 -4.65 27.99
C GLY A 184 -3.34 -4.70 26.93
N ILE A 185 -3.33 -3.76 25.97
CA ILE A 185 -4.30 -3.67 24.88
C ILE A 185 -3.85 -4.61 23.75
N ARG A 186 -4.74 -5.51 23.37
CA ARG A 186 -4.44 -6.54 22.36
C ARG A 186 -5.37 -6.41 21.16
N PRO A 187 -4.85 -6.08 19.98
CA PRO A 187 -5.59 -6.22 18.74
C PRO A 187 -5.88 -7.70 18.45
N ASP A 188 -6.95 -7.96 17.70
CA ASP A 188 -7.28 -9.32 17.24
C ASP A 188 -6.29 -9.78 16.16
N ILE A 189 -5.89 -8.87 15.28
CA ILE A 189 -4.92 -9.12 14.21
C ILE A 189 -3.91 -7.98 14.19
N VAL A 190 -2.64 -8.32 14.02
CA VAL A 190 -1.56 -7.34 13.75
C VAL A 190 -0.98 -7.65 12.38
N THR A 191 -0.81 -6.62 11.56
CA THR A 191 -0.25 -6.75 10.22
C THR A 191 0.64 -5.56 9.89
N ASP A 192 1.47 -5.71 8.90
CA ASP A 192 2.34 -4.66 8.39
C ASP A 192 2.61 -4.88 6.90
N GLN A 193 2.51 -3.81 6.13
CA GLN A 193 2.93 -3.74 4.73
C GLN A 193 3.76 -2.48 4.47
N THR A 194 4.53 -2.06 5.44
CA THR A 194 5.47 -0.95 5.28
C THR A 194 6.60 -1.36 4.34
N SER A 195 7.01 -0.44 3.48
CA SER A 195 8.19 -0.65 2.65
C SER A 195 9.45 -0.66 3.53
N ALA A 196 10.24 -1.71 3.43
CA ALA A 196 11.49 -1.89 4.18
C ALA A 196 12.71 -1.38 3.38
N HIS A 197 12.53 -0.35 2.56
CA HIS A 197 13.58 0.15 1.66
C HIS A 197 14.29 1.40 2.18
N ASP A 198 13.97 1.89 3.38
CA ASP A 198 14.55 3.07 4.00
C ASP A 198 15.69 2.70 4.96
#